data_2b9eb78577049b6fb5c254bd84d7d1f8
#
_entry.id   2b9eb78577049b6fb5c254bd84d7d1f8
#
_cell.length_a   1.000
_cell.length_b   1.000
_cell.length_c   1.000
_cell.angle_alpha   90.00
_cell.angle_beta   90.00
_cell.angle_gamma   90.00
#
_symmetry.space_group_name_H-M   'P 1'
#
loop_
_entity.id
_entity.type
_entity.pdbx_description
1 polymer ?
#
loop_
_entity_poly.entity_id
_entity_poly.type
_entity_poly.pdbx_seq_one_letter_code
_entity_poly.pdbx_strand_id
1 'polypeptide(L)' 'GTVGVLVRMGDKIARLQTISKNSVTFVNYEKIRDTLIDLHNYAAMAIMLMDERDIFFSA' A
#
# COMPACT_ATOMS: atom_id res chain seq x y z
N GLY A 1 -6.24 3.84 12.29
CA GLY A 1 -7.36 3.99 11.38
C GLY A 1 -6.92 4.11 9.93
N THR A 2 -7.84 4.55 9.09
CA THR A 2 -7.59 4.65 7.64
C THR A 2 -6.39 5.55 7.31
N VAL A 3 -6.23 6.66 8.02
CA VAL A 3 -5.10 7.59 7.79
C VAL A 3 -3.76 6.89 8.01
N GLY A 4 -3.66 6.07 9.06
CA GLY A 4 -2.43 5.31 9.33
C GLY A 4 -2.09 4.34 8.20
N VAL A 5 -3.11 3.69 7.64
CA VAL A 5 -2.93 2.78 6.50
C VAL A 5 -2.49 3.56 5.26
N LEU A 6 -3.09 4.72 4.99
CA LEU A 6 -2.73 5.57 3.85
C LEU A 6 -1.27 6.05 3.94
N VAL A 7 -0.80 6.39 5.14
CA VAL A 7 0.59 6.77 5.34
C VAL A 7 1.53 5.61 4.99
N ARG A 8 1.20 4.40 5.42
CA ARG A 8 2.00 3.21 5.09
C ARG A 8 2.00 2.92 3.59
N MET A 9 0.86 3.13 2.93
CA MET A 9 0.78 3.00 1.48
C MET A 9 1.69 4.00 0.77
N GLY A 10 1.73 5.25 1.25
CA GLY A 10 2.64 6.27 0.73
C GLY A 10 4.10 5.84 0.85
N ASP A 11 4.50 5.27 1.98
CA ASP A 11 5.85 4.76 2.19
C ASP A 11 6.18 3.62 1.20
N LYS A 12 5.23 2.72 0.95
CA LYS A 12 5.41 1.63 -0.02
C LYS A 12 5.56 2.15 -1.45
N ILE A 13 4.78 3.17 -1.82
CA ILE A 13 4.88 3.81 -3.13
C ILE A 13 6.25 4.47 -3.29
N ALA A 14 6.71 5.20 -2.28
CA ALA A 14 8.04 5.82 -2.30
C ALA A 14 9.14 4.78 -2.45
N ARG A 15 9.03 3.64 -1.76
CA ARG A 15 9.96 2.53 -1.88
C ARG A 15 9.99 1.96 -3.30
N LEU A 16 8.81 1.79 -3.93
CA LEU A 16 8.73 1.32 -5.32
C LEU A 16 9.42 2.28 -6.28
N GLN A 17 9.22 3.58 -6.10
CA GLN A 17 9.86 4.60 -6.92
C GLN A 17 11.38 4.54 -6.79
N THR A 18 11.89 4.36 -5.57
CA THR A 18 13.33 4.27 -5.33
C THR A 18 13.93 3.01 -5.97
N ILE A 19 13.28 1.86 -5.80
CA ILE A 19 13.74 0.60 -6.38
C ILE A 19 13.73 0.68 -7.92
N SER A 20 12.69 1.29 -8.50
CA SER A 20 12.53 1.40 -9.95
C SER A 20 13.60 2.29 -10.61
N LYS A 21 14.17 3.23 -9.87
CA LYS A 21 15.23 4.11 -10.37
C LYS A 21 16.57 3.39 -10.54
N ASN A 22 16.75 2.27 -9.85
CA ASN A 22 17.96 1.47 -9.94
C ASN A 22 17.79 0.42 -11.04
N SER A 23 18.90 -0.20 -11.45
CA SER A 23 18.83 -1.27 -12.46
C SER A 23 17.89 -2.38 -11.98
N VAL A 24 17.06 -2.89 -12.90
CA VAL A 24 16.16 -4.01 -12.58
C VAL A 24 16.97 -5.28 -12.55
N THR A 25 17.20 -5.79 -11.35
CA THR A 25 17.84 -7.09 -11.11
C THR A 25 16.78 -8.08 -10.65
N PHE A 26 17.12 -9.36 -10.60
CA PHE A 26 16.22 -10.38 -10.06
C PHE A 26 15.81 -10.05 -8.61
N VAL A 27 16.75 -9.61 -7.78
CA VAL A 27 16.49 -9.25 -6.40
C VAL A 27 15.54 -8.05 -6.31
N ASN A 28 15.76 -7.03 -7.15
CA ASN A 28 14.88 -5.86 -7.18
C ASN A 28 13.48 -6.23 -7.66
N TYR A 29 13.38 -7.14 -8.62
CA TYR A 29 12.07 -7.63 -9.07
C TYR A 29 11.29 -8.28 -7.92
N GLU A 30 11.94 -9.12 -7.13
CA GLU A 30 11.30 -9.74 -5.97
C GLU A 30 10.86 -8.71 -4.93
N LYS A 31 11.71 -7.70 -4.66
CA LYS A 31 11.37 -6.62 -3.73
C LYS A 31 10.17 -5.81 -4.23
N ILE A 32 10.11 -5.53 -5.52
CA ILE A 32 8.97 -4.83 -6.12
C ILE A 32 7.71 -5.66 -5.93
N ARG A 33 7.77 -6.94 -6.24
CA ARG A 33 6.62 -7.83 -6.12
C ARG A 33 6.11 -7.90 -4.68
N ASP A 34 7.01 -8.09 -3.71
CA ASP A 34 6.66 -8.14 -2.31
C ASP A 34 6.02 -6.83 -1.84
N THR A 35 6.58 -5.71 -2.28
CA THR A 35 6.06 -4.39 -1.93
C THR A 35 4.68 -4.16 -2.53
N LEU A 36 4.43 -4.63 -3.75
CA LEU A 36 3.12 -4.55 -4.38
C LEU A 36 2.09 -5.41 -3.65
N ILE A 37 2.48 -6.58 -3.16
CA ILE A 37 1.60 -7.43 -2.36
C ILE A 37 1.21 -6.71 -1.06
N ASP A 38 2.19 -6.09 -0.39
CA ASP A 38 1.93 -5.30 0.81
C ASP A 38 0.98 -4.14 0.52
N LEU A 39 1.23 -3.42 -0.57
CA LEU A 39 0.39 -2.30 -0.98
C LEU A 39 -1.05 -2.75 -1.26
N HIS A 40 -1.21 -3.88 -1.94
CA HIS A 40 -2.51 -4.49 -2.19
C HIS A 40 -3.24 -4.80 -0.88
N ASN A 41 -2.54 -5.38 0.08
CA ASN A 41 -3.13 -5.73 1.37
C ASN A 41 -3.52 -4.49 2.17
N TYR A 42 -2.68 -3.45 2.17
CA TYR A 42 -3.01 -2.18 2.82
C TYR A 42 -4.21 -1.51 2.15
N ALA A 43 -4.31 -1.56 0.83
CA ALA A 43 -5.46 -1.01 0.12
C ALA A 43 -6.75 -1.71 0.53
N ALA A 44 -6.72 -3.04 0.64
CA ALA A 44 -7.87 -3.81 1.12
C ALA A 44 -8.24 -3.43 2.56
N MET A 45 -7.26 -3.28 3.44
CA MET A 45 -7.48 -2.83 4.82
C MET A 45 -8.11 -1.44 4.87
N ALA A 46 -7.62 -0.51 4.05
CA ALA A 46 -8.15 0.85 4.00
C ALA A 46 -9.63 0.84 3.60
N ILE A 47 -9.99 0.04 2.60
CA ILE A 47 -11.37 -0.09 2.15
C ILE A 47 -12.25 -0.65 3.26
N MET A 48 -11.79 -1.69 3.94
CA MET A 48 -12.52 -2.27 5.06
C MET A 48 -12.77 -1.27 6.18
N LEU A 49 -11.75 -0.48 6.52
CA LEU A 49 -11.87 0.55 7.55
C LEU A 49 -12.84 1.66 7.12
N MET A 50 -12.82 2.06 5.87
CA MET A 50 -13.77 3.03 5.34
C MET A 50 -15.19 2.49 5.37
N ASP A 51 -15.38 1.23 5.01
CA ASP A 51 -16.69 0.60 5.03
C ASP A 51 -17.25 0.53 6.45
N GLU A 52 -16.42 0.23 7.43
CA GLU A 52 -16.83 0.27 8.84
C GLU A 52 -17.28 1.67 9.26
N ARG A 53 -16.57 2.71 8.84
CA ARG A 53 -16.96 4.09 9.13
C ARG A 53 -18.22 4.48 8.39
N ASP A 54 -18.37 4.05 7.15
CA ASP A 54 -19.56 4.36 6.35
C ASP A 54 -20.84 3.83 6.97
N ILE A 55 -20.78 2.74 7.70
CA ILE A 55 -21.92 2.24 8.49
C ILE A 55 -22.42 3.32 9.46
N PHE A 56 -21.51 4.15 10.00
CA PHE A 56 -21.84 5.20 10.95
C PHE A 56 -22.20 6.53 10.29
N PHE A 57 -21.70 6.79 9.08
CA PHE A 57 -21.79 8.10 8.43
C PHE A 57 -22.70 8.14 7.22
N SER A 58 -23.13 7.01 6.73
CA SER A 58 -23.94 6.92 5.50
C SER A 58 -25.43 6.97 5.76
N ALA A 59 -25.82 7.28 6.95
CA ALA A 59 -27.24 7.37 7.29
C ALA A 59 -27.95 8.51 6.57
#